data_4f8c4e968477e7d66aff9ddddc3dc3af
#
_entry.id   4f8c4e968477e7d66aff9ddddc3dc3af
#
_cell.length_a   1.000
_cell.length_b   1.000
_cell.length_c   1.000
_cell.angle_alpha   90.00
_cell.angle_beta   90.00
_cell.angle_gamma   90.00
#
_symmetry.space_group_name_H-M   'P 1'
#
loop_
_entity.id
_entity.type
_entity.pdbx_description
1 polymer ?
#
loop_
_entity_poly.entity_id
_entity_poly.type
_entity_poly.pdbx_seq_one_letter_code
_entity_poly.pdbx_strand_id
1 'polypeptide(L)'
;MELKKNICETIFREYDLRGIYGSEINEQDAYTIGRSFGTYIKKSGETKTIIGHDNRHSSPSLSQALITGIIESGIDVIDLGLVTTPMYYTARKVYNINTGIMVTASHNPSEYNGFKIAFSSMGNAYGELIQDFKEFTKKLEFDEGKGTYEERNIREDYINSVCNSLDIKKNIKVVVDCGNGTGSIIIKDVLDRLGIEYYPLYCDSDPDFPNHHPDPSVRENQIDLAKKVVELGYDFGFGIDGDADRVGVVDELGNVIPADIYMLIMYRHLNKTLKTRKALFDVKCSKSLIDDLKKQDIEPVMYRTGASYTNMMIQKGNFDFGGEYSGHIFFRDKYIGIDDGIYAGLRMLELLSKTDKKLSELYNDINVYYSTEELKFKVTDENKFEIVDKIKEYCKEKNYSTVELDGVRAEFDDGWALVRASNTGPNLTARFEAKTPERAQEIQKEFQDLIEKISNEYK
;
A
#
# COMPACT_ATOMS: atom_id res chain seq x y z
N MET A 1 11.79 28.94 10.47
CA MET A 1 10.44 28.76 11.07
C MET A 1 10.56 28.52 12.58
N GLU A 2 9.51 28.69 13.36
CA GLU A 2 9.56 28.35 14.80
C GLU A 2 9.22 26.89 15.01
N LEU A 3 9.86 26.26 16.02
CA LEU A 3 9.57 24.88 16.41
C LEU A 3 8.19 24.78 17.07
N LYS A 4 7.43 23.75 16.72
CA LYS A 4 6.16 23.45 17.37
C LYS A 4 6.42 22.55 18.59
N LYS A 5 6.07 23.04 19.79
CA LYS A 5 6.33 22.31 21.05
C LYS A 5 5.39 21.11 21.26
N ASN A 6 4.18 21.18 20.72
CA ASN A 6 3.15 20.15 20.90
C ASN A 6 2.67 19.66 19.52
N ILE A 7 3.37 18.69 18.95
CA ILE A 7 2.90 17.99 17.75
C ILE A 7 1.77 17.05 18.16
N CYS A 8 0.74 16.96 17.32
CA CYS A 8 -0.37 16.04 17.55
C CYS A 8 0.14 14.59 17.57
N GLU A 9 0.04 13.93 18.73
CA GLU A 9 0.61 12.59 18.90
C GLU A 9 -0.09 11.53 18.07
N THR A 10 -1.36 11.74 17.75
CA THR A 10 -2.18 10.81 16.97
C THR A 10 -1.75 10.70 15.51
N ILE A 11 -0.94 11.63 15.00
CA ILE A 11 -0.40 11.50 13.64
C ILE A 11 0.64 10.39 13.51
N PHE A 12 1.35 10.04 14.59
CA PHE A 12 2.34 8.94 14.58
C PHE A 12 1.62 7.59 14.60
N ARG A 13 1.32 7.06 13.41
CA ARG A 13 0.62 5.79 13.23
C ARG A 13 1.59 4.60 13.25
N GLU A 14 1.11 3.41 12.91
CA GLU A 14 1.91 2.17 12.95
C GLU A 14 3.04 2.15 11.90
N TYR A 15 2.87 2.77 10.73
CA TYR A 15 3.84 2.70 9.63
C TYR A 15 3.99 4.00 8.82
N ASP A 16 3.40 5.09 9.27
CA ASP A 16 3.57 6.43 8.71
C ASP A 16 3.16 7.51 9.73
N LEU A 17 3.31 8.76 9.35
CA LEU A 17 2.69 9.88 10.03
C LEU A 17 1.52 10.36 9.16
N ARG A 18 0.32 10.52 9.75
CA ARG A 18 -0.88 10.88 8.98
C ARG A 18 -1.88 11.66 9.82
N GLY A 19 -2.39 12.77 9.26
CA GLY A 19 -3.37 13.62 9.93
C GLY A 19 -4.12 14.54 8.97
N ILE A 20 -5.14 15.22 9.49
CA ILE A 20 -5.91 16.22 8.75
C ILE A 20 -5.09 17.51 8.69
N TYR A 21 -4.87 18.00 7.46
CA TYR A 21 -4.13 19.23 7.23
C TYR A 21 -4.83 20.44 7.88
N GLY A 22 -4.03 21.29 8.50
CA GLY A 22 -4.47 22.49 9.22
C GLY A 22 -4.86 22.23 10.68
N SER A 23 -5.49 21.10 11.00
CA SER A 23 -5.91 20.77 12.37
C SER A 23 -4.96 19.87 13.12
N GLU A 24 -4.42 18.83 12.47
CA GLU A 24 -3.51 17.85 13.09
C GLU A 24 -2.08 17.99 12.57
N ILE A 25 -1.91 18.39 11.31
CA ILE A 25 -0.61 18.56 10.67
C ILE A 25 -0.59 19.86 9.85
N ASN A 26 0.47 20.64 9.96
CA ASN A 26 0.70 21.88 9.21
C ASN A 26 2.20 22.09 8.98
N GLU A 27 2.58 23.22 8.35
CA GLU A 27 3.97 23.53 8.00
C GLU A 27 4.89 23.63 9.22
N GLN A 28 4.37 24.08 10.37
CA GLN A 28 5.18 24.14 11.58
C GLN A 28 5.46 22.75 12.16
N ASP A 29 4.50 21.83 12.05
CA ASP A 29 4.70 20.40 12.35
C ASP A 29 5.75 19.80 11.42
N ALA A 30 5.59 20.04 10.10
CA ALA A 30 6.50 19.53 9.09
C ALA A 30 7.94 20.05 9.29
N TYR A 31 8.11 21.31 9.60
CA TYR A 31 9.41 21.90 9.94
C TYR A 31 10.03 21.21 11.17
N THR A 32 9.26 21.04 12.24
CA THR A 32 9.74 20.40 13.48
C THR A 32 10.10 18.94 13.25
N ILE A 33 9.28 18.21 12.47
CA ILE A 33 9.57 16.83 12.04
C ILE A 33 10.85 16.81 11.19
N GLY A 34 11.06 17.79 10.31
CA GLY A 34 12.26 17.92 9.48
C GLY A 34 13.53 18.10 10.34
N ARG A 35 13.49 18.98 11.37
CA ARG A 35 14.57 19.15 12.35
C ARG A 35 14.87 17.86 13.08
N SER A 36 13.81 17.17 13.52
CA SER A 36 13.91 15.89 14.21
C SER A 36 14.52 14.82 13.31
N PHE A 37 14.00 14.67 12.09
CA PHE A 37 14.47 13.67 11.14
C PHE A 37 15.93 13.88 10.77
N GLY A 38 16.34 15.13 10.41
CA GLY A 38 17.71 15.45 10.09
C GLY A 38 18.69 15.11 11.20
N THR A 39 18.34 15.47 12.47
CA THR A 39 19.14 15.13 13.65
C THR A 39 19.18 13.62 13.89
N TYR A 40 18.05 12.93 13.72
CA TYR A 40 17.93 11.48 13.95
C TYR A 40 18.80 10.68 12.99
N ILE A 41 18.72 10.96 11.68
CA ILE A 41 19.52 10.24 10.68
C ILE A 41 21.02 10.57 10.75
N LYS A 42 21.37 11.78 11.16
CA LYS A 42 22.77 12.19 11.38
C LYS A 42 23.45 11.35 12.46
N LYS A 43 22.72 10.99 13.53
CA LYS A 43 23.20 10.07 14.56
C LYS A 43 23.51 8.66 14.05
N SER A 44 22.87 8.27 12.95
CA SER A 44 23.15 7.01 12.25
C SER A 44 24.25 7.13 11.18
N GLY A 45 24.89 8.31 11.06
CA GLY A 45 25.98 8.56 10.13
C GLY A 45 25.53 8.97 8.73
N GLU A 46 24.24 9.19 8.51
CA GLU A 46 23.72 9.66 7.22
C GLU A 46 23.95 11.19 7.09
N THR A 47 24.34 11.61 5.89
CA THR A 47 24.63 13.02 5.59
C THR A 47 23.73 13.61 4.53
N LYS A 48 22.93 12.76 3.85
CA LYS A 48 22.08 13.15 2.73
C LYS A 48 20.77 12.38 2.77
N THR A 49 19.68 13.01 2.31
CA THR A 49 18.36 12.40 2.24
C THR A 49 17.59 12.81 0.98
N ILE A 50 16.52 12.07 0.66
CA ILE A 50 15.65 12.33 -0.48
C ILE A 50 14.26 12.72 0.02
N ILE A 51 13.69 13.77 -0.56
CA ILE A 51 12.32 14.21 -0.31
C ILE A 51 11.56 14.22 -1.64
N GLY A 52 10.31 13.76 -1.59
CA GLY A 52 9.35 13.88 -2.68
C GLY A 52 7.95 14.12 -2.12
N HIS A 53 7.03 14.56 -2.96
CA HIS A 53 5.65 14.79 -2.53
C HIS A 53 4.62 14.40 -3.58
N ASP A 54 3.39 14.08 -3.13
CA ASP A 54 2.24 13.81 -3.99
C ASP A 54 1.58 15.11 -4.50
N ASN A 55 0.43 14.97 -5.21
CA ASN A 55 -0.25 16.09 -5.83
C ASN A 55 -1.25 16.83 -4.92
N ARG A 56 -1.38 16.51 -3.63
CA ARG A 56 -2.31 17.18 -2.71
C ARG A 56 -1.98 18.66 -2.56
N HIS A 57 -2.99 19.51 -2.36
CA HIS A 57 -2.82 20.95 -2.20
C HIS A 57 -1.78 21.33 -1.14
N SER A 58 -1.74 20.60 -0.03
CA SER A 58 -0.84 20.86 1.09
C SER A 58 0.58 20.27 0.92
N SER A 59 0.79 19.36 -0.04
CA SER A 59 2.05 18.63 -0.16
C SER A 59 3.25 19.54 -0.48
N PRO A 60 3.17 20.53 -1.39
CA PRO A 60 4.30 21.40 -1.67
C PRO A 60 4.74 22.24 -0.45
N SER A 61 3.78 22.82 0.30
CA SER A 61 4.10 23.65 1.48
C SER A 61 4.66 22.84 2.63
N LEU A 62 4.11 21.65 2.89
CA LEU A 62 4.61 20.72 3.89
C LEU A 62 6.01 20.20 3.52
N SER A 63 6.26 19.86 2.25
CA SER A 63 7.57 19.44 1.75
C SER A 63 8.62 20.54 1.94
N GLN A 64 8.30 21.78 1.58
CA GLN A 64 9.23 22.91 1.73
C GLN A 64 9.58 23.17 3.21
N ALA A 65 8.60 23.10 4.10
CA ALA A 65 8.84 23.30 5.53
C ALA A 65 9.71 22.15 6.11
N LEU A 66 9.43 20.91 5.71
CA LEU A 66 10.20 19.72 6.08
C LEU A 66 11.66 19.84 5.62
N ILE A 67 11.89 20.17 4.34
CA ILE A 67 13.22 20.38 3.75
C ILE A 67 14.01 21.45 4.51
N THR A 68 13.36 22.56 4.82
CA THR A 68 13.99 23.64 5.61
C THR A 68 14.50 23.13 6.94
N GLY A 69 13.67 22.38 7.68
CA GLY A 69 14.07 21.79 8.96
C GLY A 69 15.24 20.79 8.83
N ILE A 70 15.25 19.97 7.80
CA ILE A 70 16.31 18.99 7.54
C ILE A 70 17.64 19.70 7.24
N ILE A 71 17.65 20.71 6.38
CA ILE A 71 18.84 21.49 5.99
C ILE A 71 19.43 22.18 7.22
N GLU A 72 18.59 22.77 8.07
CA GLU A 72 19.04 23.44 9.30
C GLU A 72 19.60 22.48 10.36
N SER A 73 19.37 21.18 10.24
CA SER A 73 20.02 20.13 11.04
C SER A 73 21.37 19.68 10.46
N GLY A 74 21.78 20.22 9.29
CA GLY A 74 23.06 19.92 8.65
C GLY A 74 23.05 18.69 7.75
N ILE A 75 21.90 18.30 7.22
CA ILE A 75 21.74 17.21 6.26
C ILE A 75 21.48 17.78 4.85
N ASP A 76 22.16 17.26 3.86
CA ASP A 76 21.92 17.58 2.45
C ASP A 76 20.60 16.98 1.98
N VAL A 77 19.83 17.74 1.21
CA VAL A 77 18.55 17.31 0.68
C VAL A 77 18.57 17.25 -0.85
N ILE A 78 18.16 16.11 -1.40
CA ILE A 78 17.74 15.99 -2.80
C ILE A 78 16.22 16.05 -2.81
N ASP A 79 15.69 17.08 -3.45
CA ASP A 79 14.26 17.28 -3.66
C ASP A 79 13.87 16.74 -5.04
N LEU A 80 12.91 15.83 -5.07
CA LEU A 80 12.34 15.27 -6.30
C LEU A 80 11.12 16.06 -6.80
N GLY A 81 10.60 16.96 -5.97
CA GLY A 81 9.35 17.66 -6.23
C GLY A 81 8.13 16.71 -6.28
N LEU A 82 7.24 16.96 -7.23
CA LEU A 82 6.06 16.13 -7.47
C LEU A 82 6.45 14.79 -8.10
N VAL A 83 6.24 13.70 -7.37
CA VAL A 83 6.55 12.32 -7.79
C VAL A 83 5.49 11.34 -7.28
N THR A 84 5.47 10.14 -7.84
CA THR A 84 4.77 9.00 -7.23
C THR A 84 5.61 8.37 -6.12
N THR A 85 4.97 7.64 -5.21
CA THR A 85 5.69 6.87 -4.17
C THR A 85 6.69 5.86 -4.79
N PRO A 86 6.37 5.10 -5.87
CA PRO A 86 7.35 4.26 -6.56
C PRO A 86 8.53 5.03 -7.17
N MET A 87 8.32 6.23 -7.72
CA MET A 87 9.40 7.09 -8.21
C MET A 87 10.34 7.50 -7.07
N TYR A 88 9.81 7.87 -5.92
CA TYR A 88 10.60 8.16 -4.72
C TYR A 88 11.42 6.95 -4.26
N TYR A 89 10.85 5.75 -4.22
CA TYR A 89 11.60 4.52 -3.89
C TYR A 89 12.70 4.22 -4.91
N THR A 90 12.40 4.41 -6.21
CA THR A 90 13.37 4.25 -7.28
C THR A 90 14.56 5.23 -7.12
N ALA A 91 14.28 6.49 -6.78
CA ALA A 91 15.32 7.49 -6.54
C ALA A 91 16.26 7.10 -5.40
N ARG A 92 15.72 6.59 -4.28
CA ARG A 92 16.55 6.10 -3.17
C ARG A 92 17.50 5.00 -3.62
N LYS A 93 17.01 4.08 -4.48
CA LYS A 93 17.80 2.98 -5.01
C LYS A 93 18.86 3.46 -6.01
N VAL A 94 18.46 4.27 -6.98
CA VAL A 94 19.34 4.77 -8.07
C VAL A 94 20.44 5.68 -7.50
N TYR A 95 20.09 6.58 -6.60
CA TYR A 95 21.06 7.51 -5.99
C TYR A 95 21.82 6.91 -4.80
N ASN A 96 21.51 5.65 -4.43
CA ASN A 96 22.10 4.94 -3.29
C ASN A 96 22.01 5.75 -1.98
N ILE A 97 20.82 6.29 -1.70
CA ILE A 97 20.52 7.06 -0.49
C ILE A 97 19.49 6.27 0.34
N ASN A 98 19.87 5.93 1.56
CA ASN A 98 19.08 5.03 2.41
C ASN A 98 17.89 5.72 3.07
N THR A 99 17.98 7.03 3.28
CA THR A 99 17.00 7.81 4.04
C THR A 99 16.13 8.65 3.13
N GLY A 100 14.93 8.97 3.58
CA GLY A 100 14.04 9.86 2.84
C GLY A 100 12.67 9.98 3.44
N ILE A 101 11.91 10.94 2.93
CA ILE A 101 10.49 11.13 3.28
C ILE A 101 9.70 11.38 2.01
N MET A 102 8.59 10.64 1.86
CA MET A 102 7.55 10.92 0.88
C MET A 102 6.38 11.62 1.58
N VAL A 103 6.08 12.84 1.15
CA VAL A 103 4.94 13.63 1.66
C VAL A 103 3.69 13.19 0.91
N THR A 104 2.84 12.43 1.57
CA THR A 104 1.63 11.84 0.98
C THR A 104 0.68 11.35 2.06
N ALA A 105 -0.60 11.25 1.72
CA ALA A 105 -1.59 10.49 2.48
C ALA A 105 -2.20 9.34 1.66
N SER A 106 -1.48 8.87 0.60
CA SER A 106 -1.89 7.75 -0.26
C SER A 106 -3.35 7.93 -0.77
N HIS A 107 -4.23 7.01 -0.43
CA HIS A 107 -5.63 6.98 -0.81
C HIS A 107 -6.57 7.75 0.13
N ASN A 108 -6.10 8.43 1.17
CA ASN A 108 -6.97 9.19 2.07
C ASN A 108 -7.65 10.36 1.33
N PRO A 109 -8.79 10.89 1.83
CA PRO A 109 -9.42 12.10 1.30
C PRO A 109 -8.46 13.30 1.18
N SER A 110 -8.81 14.27 0.34
CA SER A 110 -7.92 15.39 -0.06
C SER A 110 -7.45 16.25 1.12
N GLU A 111 -8.24 16.33 2.19
CA GLU A 111 -7.93 17.07 3.41
C GLU A 111 -6.86 16.42 4.29
N TYR A 112 -6.50 15.16 4.04
CA TYR A 112 -5.42 14.47 4.76
C TYR A 112 -4.07 14.71 4.11
N ASN A 113 -3.01 14.69 4.93
CA ASN A 113 -1.62 14.55 4.47
C ASN A 113 -0.78 13.79 5.48
N GLY A 114 0.49 13.52 5.15
CA GLY A 114 1.36 12.76 6.03
C GLY A 114 2.76 12.54 5.48
N PHE A 115 3.51 11.66 6.14
CA PHE A 115 4.89 11.36 5.81
C PHE A 115 5.15 9.87 5.88
N LYS A 116 5.55 9.26 4.77
CA LYS A 116 6.18 7.93 4.74
C LYS A 116 7.67 8.15 4.97
N ILE A 117 8.20 7.70 6.10
CA ILE A 117 9.58 8.00 6.54
C ILE A 117 10.45 6.76 6.41
N ALA A 118 11.64 6.93 5.86
CA ALA A 118 12.66 5.88 5.80
C ALA A 118 13.95 6.34 6.50
N PHE A 119 14.35 5.59 7.51
CA PHE A 119 15.60 5.84 8.26
C PHE A 119 16.78 4.99 7.76
N SER A 120 16.53 4.03 6.88
CA SER A 120 17.54 3.10 6.36
C SER A 120 17.13 2.50 5.01
N SER A 121 17.99 1.66 4.44
CA SER A 121 17.71 0.92 3.20
C SER A 121 16.59 -0.11 3.31
N MET A 122 16.11 -0.42 4.51
CA MET A 122 15.10 -1.46 4.76
C MET A 122 13.65 -1.06 4.41
N GLY A 123 13.46 0.10 3.81
CA GLY A 123 12.14 0.62 3.45
C GLY A 123 11.63 1.66 4.44
N ASN A 124 10.31 1.89 4.46
CA ASN A 124 9.71 2.84 5.38
C ASN A 124 9.67 2.31 6.82
N ALA A 125 9.77 3.23 7.76
CA ALA A 125 9.68 2.93 9.20
C ALA A 125 8.28 2.42 9.59
N TYR A 126 8.24 1.60 10.62
CA TYR A 126 7.01 1.04 11.20
C TYR A 126 7.21 0.67 12.67
N GLY A 127 6.11 0.48 13.39
CA GLY A 127 6.11 -0.02 14.77
C GLY A 127 6.99 0.81 15.70
N GLU A 128 7.88 0.14 16.41
CA GLU A 128 8.78 0.77 17.39
C GLU A 128 9.62 1.91 16.80
N LEU A 129 10.05 1.81 15.54
CA LEU A 129 10.84 2.88 14.91
C LEU A 129 10.05 4.20 14.80
N ILE A 130 8.75 4.14 14.52
CA ILE A 130 7.89 5.33 14.52
C ILE A 130 7.69 5.86 15.95
N GLN A 131 7.50 4.97 16.94
CA GLN A 131 7.33 5.39 18.31
C GLN A 131 8.64 5.97 18.92
N ASP A 132 9.78 5.37 18.62
CA ASP A 132 11.09 5.92 19.01
C ASP A 132 11.32 7.29 18.39
N PHE A 133 10.96 7.46 17.12
CA PHE A 133 11.06 8.75 16.44
C PHE A 133 10.10 9.79 17.04
N LYS A 134 8.88 9.39 17.43
CA LYS A 134 7.92 10.23 18.16
C LYS A 134 8.53 10.74 19.47
N GLU A 135 9.06 9.82 20.31
CA GLU A 135 9.66 10.18 21.59
C GLU A 135 10.93 11.03 21.41
N PHE A 136 11.68 10.78 20.34
CA PHE A 136 12.82 11.62 19.97
C PHE A 136 12.37 13.05 19.62
N THR A 137 11.32 13.17 18.79
CA THR A 137 10.79 14.47 18.35
C THR A 137 10.27 15.31 19.52
N LYS A 138 9.64 14.69 20.52
CA LYS A 138 9.12 15.38 21.74
C LYS A 138 10.20 16.08 22.56
N LYS A 139 11.45 15.63 22.48
CA LYS A 139 12.56 16.23 23.24
C LYS A 139 12.92 17.62 22.75
N LEU A 140 12.63 17.94 21.48
CA LEU A 140 12.96 19.22 20.83
C LEU A 140 14.46 19.57 20.91
N GLU A 141 15.31 18.57 20.99
CA GLU A 141 16.77 18.69 21.05
C GLU A 141 17.35 18.36 19.69
N PHE A 142 17.60 19.36 18.86
CA PHE A 142 18.02 19.17 17.50
C PHE A 142 19.42 19.73 17.26
N ASP A 143 20.17 19.05 16.39
CA ASP A 143 21.45 19.53 15.92
C ASP A 143 21.28 20.82 15.10
N GLU A 144 22.22 21.71 15.21
CA GLU A 144 22.37 22.86 14.33
C GLU A 144 23.36 22.53 13.22
N GLY A 145 23.05 22.98 11.99
CA GLY A 145 23.92 22.75 10.85
C GLY A 145 23.46 23.51 9.62
N LYS A 146 24.16 23.25 8.51
CA LYS A 146 23.81 23.85 7.22
C LYS A 146 24.05 22.79 6.13
N GLY A 147 23.00 22.09 5.77
CA GLY A 147 22.96 21.19 4.62
C GLY A 147 22.82 21.96 3.31
N THR A 148 22.96 21.26 2.21
CA THR A 148 22.73 21.77 0.85
C THR A 148 21.38 21.35 0.32
N TYR A 149 20.86 22.07 -0.68
CA TYR A 149 19.64 21.75 -1.40
C TYR A 149 19.96 21.50 -2.88
N GLU A 150 19.42 20.43 -3.42
CA GLU A 150 19.57 20.04 -4.81
C GLU A 150 18.25 19.49 -5.36
N GLU A 151 17.76 20.00 -6.48
CA GLU A 151 16.64 19.41 -7.20
C GLU A 151 17.13 18.33 -8.18
N ARG A 152 16.46 17.19 -8.21
CA ARG A 152 16.73 16.12 -9.19
C ARG A 152 15.46 15.54 -9.77
N ASN A 153 15.51 15.26 -11.07
CA ASN A 153 14.43 14.61 -11.78
C ASN A 153 14.73 13.12 -11.94
N ILE A 154 13.84 12.27 -11.41
CA ILE A 154 13.95 10.81 -11.45
C ILE A 154 13.14 10.18 -12.59
N ARG A 155 12.43 10.96 -13.39
CA ARG A 155 11.45 10.49 -14.38
C ARG A 155 12.01 9.44 -15.34
N GLU A 156 13.13 9.74 -15.99
CA GLU A 156 13.73 8.82 -16.97
C GLU A 156 14.29 7.55 -16.31
N ASP A 157 14.89 7.66 -15.13
CA ASP A 157 15.39 6.48 -14.41
C ASP A 157 14.26 5.54 -14.00
N TYR A 158 13.11 6.10 -13.56
CA TYR A 158 11.91 5.31 -13.25
C TYR A 158 11.35 4.64 -14.52
N ILE A 159 11.12 5.38 -15.60
CA ILE A 159 10.65 4.83 -16.88
C ILE A 159 11.56 3.68 -17.34
N ASN A 160 12.87 3.90 -17.32
CA ASN A 160 13.84 2.89 -17.71
C ASN A 160 13.81 1.66 -16.79
N SER A 161 13.70 1.86 -15.48
CA SER A 161 13.58 0.76 -14.49
C SER A 161 12.36 -0.12 -14.76
N VAL A 162 11.21 0.49 -15.04
CA VAL A 162 9.97 -0.20 -15.36
C VAL A 162 10.08 -0.89 -16.74
N CYS A 163 10.33 -0.12 -17.81
CA CYS A 163 10.24 -0.62 -19.18
C CYS A 163 11.29 -1.70 -19.49
N ASN A 164 12.54 -1.55 -19.00
CA ASN A 164 13.60 -2.53 -19.28
C ASN A 164 13.40 -3.86 -18.57
N SER A 165 12.55 -3.91 -17.56
CA SER A 165 12.23 -5.15 -16.84
C SER A 165 11.10 -5.97 -17.46
N LEU A 166 10.37 -5.41 -18.43
CA LEU A 166 9.21 -6.04 -19.06
C LEU A 166 9.57 -6.69 -20.40
N ASP A 167 8.92 -7.81 -20.69
CA ASP A 167 9.07 -8.57 -21.93
C ASP A 167 7.68 -8.83 -22.56
N ILE A 168 7.17 -7.84 -23.30
CA ILE A 168 5.84 -7.86 -23.91
C ILE A 168 5.93 -8.49 -25.29
N LYS A 169 5.09 -9.50 -25.58
CA LYS A 169 5.16 -10.33 -26.80
C LYS A 169 4.12 -10.01 -27.87
N LYS A 170 2.96 -9.50 -27.47
CA LYS A 170 1.89 -9.07 -28.39
C LYS A 170 1.21 -7.82 -27.86
N ASN A 171 0.53 -7.11 -28.76
CA ASN A 171 -0.26 -5.95 -28.38
C ASN A 171 -1.42 -6.35 -27.47
N ILE A 172 -1.57 -5.65 -26.35
CA ILE A 172 -2.66 -5.75 -25.38
C ILE A 172 -3.23 -4.34 -25.22
N LYS A 173 -4.56 -4.24 -25.29
CA LYS A 173 -5.28 -2.97 -25.13
C LYS A 173 -5.72 -2.81 -23.69
N VAL A 174 -5.39 -1.68 -23.06
CA VAL A 174 -5.63 -1.48 -21.64
C VAL A 174 -6.31 -0.14 -21.35
N VAL A 175 -7.27 -0.14 -20.43
CA VAL A 175 -7.77 1.10 -19.79
C VAL A 175 -6.98 1.33 -18.52
N VAL A 176 -6.46 2.53 -18.35
CA VAL A 176 -5.71 2.89 -17.13
C VAL A 176 -6.44 4.01 -16.42
N ASP A 177 -6.76 3.79 -15.16
CA ASP A 177 -7.41 4.77 -14.29
C ASP A 177 -6.43 5.27 -13.24
N CYS A 178 -6.12 6.56 -13.29
CA CYS A 178 -5.23 7.21 -12.30
C CYS A 178 -5.98 7.86 -11.13
N GLY A 179 -7.31 7.84 -11.13
CA GLY A 179 -8.12 8.51 -10.09
C GLY A 179 -7.71 9.97 -9.83
N ASN A 180 -7.19 10.68 -10.85
CA ASN A 180 -6.61 12.03 -10.75
C ASN A 180 -5.38 12.13 -9.80
N GLY A 181 -4.81 11.01 -9.36
CA GLY A 181 -3.64 10.95 -8.48
C GLY A 181 -2.30 11.22 -9.20
N THR A 182 -1.20 11.00 -8.49
CA THR A 182 0.15 11.25 -8.99
C THR A 182 0.58 10.32 -10.12
N GLY A 183 -0.04 9.16 -10.29
CA GLY A 183 0.21 8.29 -11.44
C GLY A 183 -0.02 8.99 -12.78
N SER A 184 -0.89 10.01 -12.82
CA SER A 184 -1.18 10.84 -14.00
C SER A 184 0.05 11.53 -14.59
N ILE A 185 1.06 11.82 -13.76
CA ILE A 185 2.26 12.54 -14.22
C ILE A 185 3.22 11.67 -15.03
N ILE A 186 3.09 10.34 -14.98
CA ILE A 186 4.11 9.43 -15.52
C ILE A 186 3.55 8.31 -16.41
N ILE A 187 2.29 7.89 -16.18
CA ILE A 187 1.73 6.68 -16.80
C ILE A 187 1.74 6.74 -18.34
N LYS A 188 1.40 7.88 -18.92
CA LYS A 188 1.36 8.06 -20.40
C LYS A 188 2.74 7.83 -21.01
N ASP A 189 3.80 8.39 -20.41
CA ASP A 189 5.17 8.22 -20.91
C ASP A 189 5.65 6.76 -20.82
N VAL A 190 5.27 6.05 -19.76
CA VAL A 190 5.60 4.63 -19.61
C VAL A 190 4.91 3.79 -20.69
N LEU A 191 3.60 4.01 -20.92
CA LEU A 191 2.83 3.28 -21.93
C LEU A 191 3.27 3.60 -23.35
N ASP A 192 3.54 4.88 -23.65
CA ASP A 192 4.08 5.33 -24.94
C ASP A 192 5.47 4.73 -25.21
N ARG A 193 6.36 4.70 -24.21
CA ARG A 193 7.67 4.06 -24.30
C ARG A 193 7.58 2.56 -24.61
N LEU A 194 6.56 1.88 -24.09
CA LEU A 194 6.30 0.47 -24.35
C LEU A 194 5.53 0.22 -25.66
N GLY A 195 5.01 1.26 -26.30
CA GLY A 195 4.20 1.15 -27.52
C GLY A 195 2.85 0.48 -27.29
N ILE A 196 2.23 0.66 -26.12
CA ILE A 196 0.97 0.04 -25.73
C ILE A 196 -0.21 0.87 -26.22
N GLU A 197 -1.26 0.21 -26.73
CA GLU A 197 -2.55 0.84 -27.00
C GLU A 197 -3.35 0.96 -25.71
N TYR A 198 -3.63 2.21 -25.27
CA TYR A 198 -4.31 2.46 -24.00
C TYR A 198 -5.37 3.55 -24.10
N TYR A 199 -6.33 3.51 -23.18
CA TYR A 199 -7.26 4.59 -22.90
C TYR A 199 -6.98 5.17 -21.51
N PRO A 200 -6.61 6.46 -21.41
CA PRO A 200 -6.36 7.11 -20.12
C PRO A 200 -7.68 7.60 -19.49
N LEU A 201 -8.09 6.98 -18.40
CA LEU A 201 -9.25 7.38 -17.61
C LEU A 201 -8.76 8.16 -16.39
N TYR A 202 -9.27 9.37 -16.19
CA TYR A 202 -8.91 10.26 -15.06
C TYR A 202 -7.40 10.44 -14.84
N CYS A 203 -6.65 10.48 -15.96
CA CYS A 203 -5.19 10.64 -15.98
C CYS A 203 -4.74 12.10 -16.18
N ASP A 204 -5.47 13.04 -15.60
CA ASP A 204 -5.07 14.41 -15.41
C ASP A 204 -4.98 14.65 -13.88
N SER A 205 -3.80 15.07 -13.41
CA SER A 205 -3.54 15.21 -11.98
C SER A 205 -4.39 16.34 -11.38
N ASP A 206 -5.21 16.00 -10.40
CA ASP A 206 -6.11 16.97 -9.70
C ASP A 206 -6.17 16.60 -8.21
N PRO A 207 -5.72 17.50 -7.30
CA PRO A 207 -5.66 17.23 -5.87
C PRO A 207 -7.03 17.10 -5.19
N ASP A 208 -8.13 17.50 -5.87
CA ASP A 208 -9.50 17.38 -5.36
C ASP A 208 -10.13 16.01 -5.68
N PHE A 209 -9.49 15.16 -6.53
CA PHE A 209 -9.98 13.85 -6.94
C PHE A 209 -11.45 13.87 -7.38
N PRO A 210 -11.83 14.69 -8.40
CA PRO A 210 -13.23 15.03 -8.67
C PRO A 210 -14.09 13.90 -9.21
N ASN A 211 -13.50 12.83 -9.71
CA ASN A 211 -14.24 11.76 -10.39
C ASN A 211 -14.63 10.63 -9.42
N HIS A 212 -13.69 10.13 -8.68
CA HIS A 212 -13.89 9.16 -7.59
C HIS A 212 -12.72 9.21 -6.61
N HIS A 213 -12.92 8.63 -5.44
CA HIS A 213 -11.85 8.49 -4.45
C HIS A 213 -10.74 7.57 -4.99
N PRO A 214 -9.45 7.99 -4.96
CA PRO A 214 -8.35 7.24 -5.59
C PRO A 214 -7.91 6.05 -4.74
N ASP A 215 -8.81 5.11 -4.51
CA ASP A 215 -8.58 3.84 -3.81
C ASP A 215 -9.11 2.67 -4.64
N PRO A 216 -8.23 1.96 -5.39
CA PRO A 216 -8.64 0.86 -6.24
C PRO A 216 -8.97 -0.43 -5.47
N SER A 217 -8.80 -0.47 -4.16
CA SER A 217 -9.25 -1.58 -3.32
C SER A 217 -10.75 -1.56 -3.05
N VAL A 218 -11.41 -0.42 -3.29
CA VAL A 218 -12.85 -0.22 -3.14
C VAL A 218 -13.53 -0.43 -4.49
N ARG A 219 -14.46 -1.40 -4.55
CA ARG A 219 -15.12 -1.80 -5.79
C ARG A 219 -15.86 -0.67 -6.49
N GLU A 220 -16.50 0.20 -5.73
CA GLU A 220 -17.25 1.35 -6.23
C GLU A 220 -16.37 2.31 -7.03
N ASN A 221 -15.11 2.48 -6.64
CA ASN A 221 -14.14 3.33 -7.33
C ASN A 221 -13.67 2.75 -8.67
N GLN A 222 -13.91 1.47 -8.93
CA GLN A 222 -13.55 0.81 -10.19
C GLN A 222 -14.72 0.67 -11.18
N ILE A 223 -15.90 1.18 -10.86
CA ILE A 223 -17.10 1.05 -11.71
C ILE A 223 -16.89 1.68 -13.09
N ASP A 224 -16.32 2.88 -13.16
CA ASP A 224 -16.11 3.57 -14.42
C ASP A 224 -14.99 2.91 -15.25
N LEU A 225 -13.94 2.42 -14.60
CA LEU A 225 -12.92 1.61 -15.22
C LEU A 225 -13.54 0.35 -15.87
N ALA A 226 -14.37 -0.39 -15.12
CA ALA A 226 -15.04 -1.61 -15.59
C ALA A 226 -15.95 -1.33 -16.79
N LYS A 227 -16.77 -0.28 -16.71
CA LYS A 227 -17.61 0.15 -17.83
C LYS A 227 -16.80 0.50 -19.06
N LYS A 228 -15.69 1.23 -18.90
CA LYS A 228 -14.84 1.68 -20.01
C LYS A 228 -14.13 0.51 -20.69
N VAL A 229 -13.64 -0.48 -19.94
CA VAL A 229 -13.06 -1.71 -20.49
C VAL A 229 -14.05 -2.42 -21.41
N VAL A 230 -15.29 -2.64 -20.95
CA VAL A 230 -16.34 -3.31 -21.70
C VAL A 230 -16.79 -2.47 -22.92
N GLU A 231 -16.98 -1.16 -22.74
CA GLU A 231 -17.38 -0.23 -23.81
C GLU A 231 -16.41 -0.24 -25.00
N LEU A 232 -15.11 -0.24 -24.71
CA LEU A 232 -14.06 -0.22 -25.73
C LEU A 232 -13.70 -1.61 -26.26
N GLY A 233 -14.14 -2.68 -25.59
CA GLY A 233 -13.72 -4.05 -25.91
C GLY A 233 -12.23 -4.26 -25.70
N TYR A 234 -11.66 -3.65 -24.68
CA TYR A 234 -10.25 -3.77 -24.33
C TYR A 234 -9.98 -5.05 -23.52
N ASP A 235 -8.73 -5.50 -23.52
CA ASP A 235 -8.35 -6.79 -22.94
C ASP A 235 -8.44 -6.81 -21.42
N PHE A 236 -8.23 -5.66 -20.77
CA PHE A 236 -8.38 -5.47 -19.32
C PHE A 236 -8.26 -3.98 -18.95
N GLY A 237 -8.44 -3.68 -17.67
CA GLY A 237 -8.14 -2.36 -17.11
C GLY A 237 -7.42 -2.48 -15.79
N PHE A 238 -6.67 -1.45 -15.41
CA PHE A 238 -6.16 -1.32 -14.05
C PHE A 238 -6.27 0.12 -13.54
N GLY A 239 -6.61 0.24 -12.26
CA GLY A 239 -6.63 1.47 -11.50
C GLY A 239 -5.47 1.53 -10.51
N ILE A 240 -4.99 2.74 -10.22
CA ILE A 240 -3.94 2.98 -9.24
C ILE A 240 -4.43 3.99 -8.18
N ASP A 241 -3.84 3.95 -6.99
CA ASP A 241 -4.24 4.87 -5.92
C ASP A 241 -3.55 6.25 -6.02
N GLY A 242 -3.86 7.13 -5.08
CA GLY A 242 -3.46 8.55 -5.14
C GLY A 242 -1.97 8.80 -5.26
N ASP A 243 -1.11 7.96 -4.67
CA ASP A 243 0.35 8.04 -4.78
C ASP A 243 0.98 6.88 -5.58
N ALA A 244 0.12 6.08 -6.24
CA ALA A 244 0.44 5.05 -7.24
C ALA A 244 1.20 3.82 -6.69
N ASP A 245 1.09 3.50 -5.42
CA ASP A 245 1.72 2.30 -4.84
C ASP A 245 0.77 1.09 -4.72
N ARG A 246 -0.53 1.25 -5.10
CA ARG A 246 -1.53 0.18 -5.16
C ARG A 246 -2.11 0.01 -6.55
N VAL A 247 -2.57 -1.21 -6.83
CA VAL A 247 -3.28 -1.58 -8.07
C VAL A 247 -4.60 -2.26 -7.79
N GLY A 248 -5.61 -1.96 -8.60
CA GLY A 248 -6.83 -2.74 -8.78
C GLY A 248 -6.95 -3.13 -10.24
N VAL A 249 -7.46 -4.31 -10.53
CA VAL A 249 -7.54 -4.86 -11.89
C VAL A 249 -8.96 -5.24 -12.24
N VAL A 250 -9.33 -5.01 -13.50
CA VAL A 250 -10.64 -5.35 -14.06
C VAL A 250 -10.41 -6.20 -15.31
N ASP A 251 -11.14 -7.32 -15.44
CA ASP A 251 -11.08 -8.16 -16.64
C ASP A 251 -11.88 -7.60 -17.83
N GLU A 252 -11.78 -8.25 -18.97
CA GLU A 252 -12.46 -7.86 -20.21
C GLU A 252 -13.99 -7.94 -20.14
N LEU A 253 -14.54 -8.60 -19.12
CA LEU A 253 -15.98 -8.68 -18.86
C LEU A 253 -16.47 -7.59 -17.89
N GLY A 254 -15.56 -6.76 -17.36
CA GLY A 254 -15.86 -5.74 -16.36
C GLY A 254 -15.93 -6.27 -14.94
N ASN A 255 -15.40 -7.46 -14.66
CA ASN A 255 -15.30 -7.96 -13.29
C ASN A 255 -14.09 -7.36 -12.59
N VAL A 256 -14.31 -6.78 -11.43
CA VAL A 256 -13.23 -6.32 -10.53
C VAL A 256 -12.57 -7.53 -9.90
N ILE A 257 -11.26 -7.68 -10.10
CA ILE A 257 -10.46 -8.79 -9.60
C ILE A 257 -9.86 -8.40 -8.24
N PRO A 258 -10.22 -9.08 -7.14
CA PRO A 258 -9.57 -8.85 -5.85
C PRO A 258 -8.06 -9.07 -5.90
N ALA A 259 -7.29 -8.34 -5.09
CA ALA A 259 -5.83 -8.39 -5.12
C ALA A 259 -5.26 -9.78 -4.78
N ASP A 260 -5.93 -10.57 -3.96
CA ASP A 260 -5.56 -11.96 -3.70
C ASP A 260 -5.74 -12.89 -4.91
N ILE A 261 -6.76 -12.63 -5.74
CA ILE A 261 -6.94 -13.33 -7.03
C ILE A 261 -5.91 -12.83 -8.06
N TYR A 262 -5.60 -11.54 -8.09
CA TYR A 262 -4.47 -11.02 -8.86
C TYR A 262 -3.18 -11.76 -8.49
N MET A 263 -2.88 -11.89 -7.18
CA MET A 263 -1.70 -12.62 -6.71
C MET A 263 -1.72 -14.09 -7.13
N LEU A 264 -2.87 -14.76 -7.04
CA LEU A 264 -3.05 -16.15 -7.47
C LEU A 264 -2.68 -16.31 -8.96
N ILE A 265 -3.21 -15.44 -9.83
CA ILE A 265 -2.90 -15.44 -11.27
C ILE A 265 -1.40 -15.24 -11.49
N MET A 266 -0.79 -14.29 -10.77
CA MET A 266 0.64 -14.01 -10.88
C MET A 266 1.50 -15.19 -10.38
N TYR A 267 1.15 -15.85 -9.27
CA TYR A 267 1.87 -17.04 -8.80
C TYR A 267 1.79 -18.20 -9.79
N ARG A 268 0.65 -18.40 -10.45
CA ARG A 268 0.52 -19.37 -11.56
C ARG A 268 1.45 -19.05 -12.72
N HIS A 269 1.53 -17.77 -13.10
CA HIS A 269 2.40 -17.30 -14.18
C HIS A 269 3.88 -17.45 -13.80
N LEU A 270 4.26 -17.07 -12.59
CA LEU A 270 5.64 -17.07 -12.12
C LEU A 270 6.13 -18.45 -11.66
N ASN A 271 5.26 -19.44 -11.50
CA ASN A 271 5.56 -20.72 -10.86
C ASN A 271 6.87 -21.37 -11.31
N LYS A 272 7.17 -21.34 -12.63
CA LYS A 272 8.39 -21.94 -13.19
C LYS A 272 9.65 -21.10 -12.99
N THR A 273 9.51 -19.83 -12.66
CA THR A 273 10.62 -18.86 -12.56
C THR A 273 10.91 -18.41 -11.12
N LEU A 274 10.03 -18.75 -10.18
CA LEU A 274 10.25 -18.45 -8.76
C LEU A 274 11.54 -19.15 -8.27
N LYS A 275 12.44 -18.36 -7.72
CA LYS A 275 13.66 -18.86 -7.06
C LYS A 275 13.34 -19.43 -5.68
N THR A 276 12.38 -18.80 -5.00
CA THR A 276 11.83 -19.28 -3.74
C THR A 276 10.46 -19.89 -3.98
N ARG A 277 10.20 -21.04 -3.37
CA ARG A 277 8.89 -21.72 -3.44
C ARG A 277 7.98 -21.24 -2.32
N LYS A 278 7.96 -19.93 -2.07
CA LYS A 278 7.22 -19.26 -1.00
C LYS A 278 6.41 -18.10 -1.53
N ALA A 279 5.17 -17.97 -1.06
CA ALA A 279 4.27 -16.90 -1.40
C ALA A 279 3.97 -16.04 -0.17
N LEU A 280 4.27 -14.74 -0.24
CA LEU A 280 3.99 -13.78 0.83
C LEU A 280 2.67 -13.06 0.56
N PHE A 281 1.76 -13.04 1.55
CA PHE A 281 0.49 -12.33 1.48
C PHE A 281 -0.02 -11.98 2.88
N ASP A 282 -0.95 -11.02 2.99
CA ASP A 282 -1.46 -10.59 4.28
C ASP A 282 -2.64 -11.43 4.80
N VAL A 283 -2.94 -11.27 6.09
CA VAL A 283 -4.01 -12.03 6.80
C VAL A 283 -5.39 -11.85 6.22
N LYS A 284 -5.63 -10.84 5.37
CA LYS A 284 -6.94 -10.57 4.75
C LYS A 284 -7.21 -11.41 3.50
N CYS A 285 -6.19 -12.05 2.95
CA CYS A 285 -6.30 -12.78 1.70
C CYS A 285 -7.18 -14.03 1.82
N SER A 286 -7.86 -14.35 0.71
CA SER A 286 -8.78 -15.47 0.57
C SER A 286 -8.10 -16.84 0.71
N LYS A 287 -8.87 -17.81 1.16
CA LYS A 287 -8.51 -19.22 1.14
C LYS A 287 -8.33 -19.76 -0.27
N SER A 288 -8.95 -19.12 -1.29
CA SER A 288 -8.73 -19.42 -2.70
C SER A 288 -7.25 -19.33 -3.09
N LEU A 289 -6.56 -18.29 -2.64
CA LEU A 289 -5.11 -18.12 -2.86
C LEU A 289 -4.31 -19.24 -2.20
N ILE A 290 -4.60 -19.55 -0.93
CA ILE A 290 -3.89 -20.58 -0.16
C ILE A 290 -4.05 -21.97 -0.81
N ASP A 291 -5.27 -22.31 -1.23
CA ASP A 291 -5.58 -23.58 -1.87
C ASP A 291 -4.86 -23.72 -3.21
N ASP A 292 -4.81 -22.65 -4.00
CA ASP A 292 -4.15 -22.66 -5.31
C ASP A 292 -2.62 -22.75 -5.17
N LEU A 293 -2.03 -22.03 -4.21
CA LEU A 293 -0.59 -22.12 -3.91
C LEU A 293 -0.18 -23.54 -3.53
N LYS A 294 -0.97 -24.21 -2.69
CA LYS A 294 -0.73 -25.61 -2.31
C LYS A 294 -0.80 -26.56 -3.51
N LYS A 295 -1.77 -26.37 -4.43
CA LYS A 295 -1.85 -27.15 -5.68
C LYS A 295 -0.60 -26.97 -6.57
N GLN A 296 0.05 -25.81 -6.46
CA GLN A 296 1.26 -25.47 -7.22
C GLN A 296 2.56 -25.85 -6.51
N ASP A 297 2.50 -26.47 -5.33
CA ASP A 297 3.66 -26.77 -4.49
C ASP A 297 4.44 -25.49 -4.11
N ILE A 298 3.72 -24.43 -3.77
CA ILE A 298 4.24 -23.15 -3.25
C ILE A 298 3.82 -23.02 -1.78
N GLU A 299 4.76 -22.81 -0.89
CA GLU A 299 4.52 -22.61 0.55
C GLU A 299 3.79 -21.28 0.78
N PRO A 300 2.54 -21.28 1.29
CA PRO A 300 1.85 -20.05 1.63
C PRO A 300 2.41 -19.47 2.95
N VAL A 301 2.89 -18.23 2.91
CA VAL A 301 3.40 -17.51 4.08
C VAL A 301 2.51 -16.31 4.32
N MET A 302 1.59 -16.46 5.26
CA MET A 302 0.72 -15.39 5.72
C MET A 302 1.49 -14.43 6.63
N TYR A 303 1.24 -13.13 6.51
CA TYR A 303 1.89 -12.12 7.31
C TYR A 303 0.89 -11.04 7.76
N ARG A 304 1.32 -10.15 8.64
CA ARG A 304 0.50 -9.02 9.09
C ARG A 304 0.28 -7.99 7.97
N THR A 305 -0.83 -7.24 8.03
CA THR A 305 -1.14 -6.16 7.08
C THR A 305 -0.25 -4.93 7.33
N GLY A 306 0.24 -4.34 6.26
CA GLY A 306 0.99 -3.09 6.24
C GLY A 306 2.15 -3.12 5.26
N ALA A 307 2.11 -2.24 4.25
CA ALA A 307 3.07 -2.20 3.14
C ALA A 307 4.54 -2.15 3.62
N SER A 308 4.83 -1.42 4.71
CA SER A 308 6.19 -1.36 5.28
C SER A 308 6.66 -2.71 5.81
N TYR A 309 5.77 -3.52 6.39
CA TYR A 309 6.08 -4.88 6.85
C TYR A 309 6.33 -5.83 5.68
N THR A 310 5.44 -5.79 4.67
CA THR A 310 5.57 -6.60 3.47
C THR A 310 6.85 -6.24 2.70
N ASN A 311 7.13 -4.94 2.55
CA ASN A 311 8.37 -4.45 1.94
C ASN A 311 9.61 -5.01 2.65
N MET A 312 9.68 -4.93 3.98
CA MET A 312 10.79 -5.48 4.76
C MET A 312 10.98 -6.97 4.51
N MET A 313 9.92 -7.76 4.45
CA MET A 313 10.02 -9.20 4.16
C MET A 313 10.53 -9.47 2.75
N ILE A 314 10.09 -8.70 1.75
CA ILE A 314 10.58 -8.76 0.37
C ILE A 314 12.07 -8.35 0.29
N GLN A 315 12.47 -7.26 0.94
CA GLN A 315 13.85 -6.76 0.90
C GLN A 315 14.83 -7.72 1.58
N LYS A 316 14.44 -8.44 2.63
CA LYS A 316 15.24 -9.52 3.22
C LYS A 316 15.55 -10.68 2.25
N GLY A 317 14.90 -10.72 1.09
CA GLY A 317 15.29 -11.59 -0.02
C GLY A 317 14.72 -13.00 0.00
N ASN A 318 13.73 -13.25 0.84
CA ASN A 318 13.14 -14.58 0.99
C ASN A 318 11.93 -14.81 0.05
N PHE A 319 11.54 -13.80 -0.74
CA PHE A 319 10.38 -13.84 -1.62
C PHE A 319 10.70 -13.14 -2.94
N ASP A 320 10.31 -13.74 -4.06
CA ASP A 320 10.44 -13.17 -5.40
C ASP A 320 9.24 -12.28 -5.74
N PHE A 321 8.10 -12.54 -5.11
CA PHE A 321 6.83 -11.88 -5.32
C PHE A 321 5.98 -11.96 -4.05
N GLY A 322 5.12 -10.98 -3.83
CA GLY A 322 4.15 -10.96 -2.74
C GLY A 322 3.27 -9.72 -2.79
N GLY A 323 2.30 -9.64 -1.89
CA GLY A 323 1.42 -8.48 -1.82
C GLY A 323 0.39 -8.55 -0.71
N GLU A 324 -0.52 -7.59 -0.74
CA GLU A 324 -1.58 -7.42 0.24
C GLU A 324 -2.96 -7.35 -0.43
N TYR A 325 -3.99 -7.70 0.30
CA TYR A 325 -5.38 -7.57 -0.15
C TYR A 325 -5.74 -6.12 -0.52
N SER A 326 -5.05 -5.15 0.05
CA SER A 326 -5.20 -3.72 -0.24
C SER A 326 -4.64 -3.26 -1.59
N GLY A 327 -4.01 -4.15 -2.36
CA GLY A 327 -3.46 -3.84 -3.68
C GLY A 327 -1.99 -3.42 -3.69
N HIS A 328 -1.29 -3.37 -2.55
CA HIS A 328 0.17 -3.25 -2.54
C HIS A 328 0.79 -4.53 -3.08
N ILE A 329 1.48 -4.46 -4.21
CA ILE A 329 2.06 -5.60 -4.91
C ILE A 329 3.55 -5.37 -5.14
N PHE A 330 4.34 -6.37 -4.77
CA PHE A 330 5.80 -6.31 -4.76
C PHE A 330 6.38 -7.36 -5.70
N PHE A 331 7.19 -6.94 -6.67
CA PHE A 331 7.92 -7.82 -7.56
C PHE A 331 9.43 -7.69 -7.35
N ARG A 332 10.11 -8.79 -7.04
CA ARG A 332 11.56 -8.88 -6.90
C ARG A 332 12.20 -9.91 -7.84
N ASP A 333 11.41 -10.58 -8.64
CA ASP A 333 11.88 -11.54 -9.65
C ASP A 333 12.79 -10.88 -10.69
N LYS A 334 12.43 -9.69 -11.16
CA LYS A 334 13.16 -8.87 -12.14
C LYS A 334 12.96 -7.37 -11.97
N TYR A 335 12.42 -6.94 -10.83
CA TYR A 335 12.24 -5.55 -10.44
C TYR A 335 12.85 -5.30 -9.06
N ILE A 336 12.80 -4.06 -8.59
CA ILE A 336 13.54 -3.63 -7.39
C ILE A 336 12.88 -4.02 -6.06
N GLY A 337 11.70 -4.67 -6.09
CA GLY A 337 11.03 -5.21 -4.89
C GLY A 337 10.31 -4.17 -4.05
N ILE A 338 9.77 -3.13 -4.67
CA ILE A 338 8.91 -2.11 -4.05
C ILE A 338 7.46 -2.34 -4.43
N ASP A 339 6.53 -1.78 -3.67
CA ASP A 339 5.14 -1.65 -4.05
C ASP A 339 5.00 -0.57 -5.14
N ASP A 340 4.48 -0.98 -6.28
CA ASP A 340 4.36 -0.15 -7.47
C ASP A 340 3.11 -0.56 -8.25
N GLY A 341 2.06 0.26 -8.15
CA GLY A 341 0.78 -0.01 -8.78
C GLY A 341 0.86 0.04 -10.31
N ILE A 342 1.67 0.94 -10.86
CA ILE A 342 1.92 1.03 -12.31
C ILE A 342 2.61 -0.24 -12.79
N TYR A 343 3.70 -0.62 -12.12
CA TYR A 343 4.43 -1.82 -12.48
C TYR A 343 3.57 -3.08 -12.35
N ALA A 344 2.77 -3.19 -11.30
CA ALA A 344 1.87 -4.33 -11.12
C ALA A 344 0.82 -4.41 -12.25
N GLY A 345 0.21 -3.30 -12.66
CA GLY A 345 -0.67 -3.28 -13.84
C GLY A 345 0.03 -3.75 -15.11
N LEU A 346 1.26 -3.29 -15.34
CA LEU A 346 2.08 -3.67 -16.50
C LEU A 346 2.55 -5.14 -16.45
N ARG A 347 2.72 -5.73 -15.26
CA ARG A 347 3.01 -7.18 -15.12
C ARG A 347 1.81 -8.04 -15.51
N MET A 348 0.58 -7.58 -15.27
CA MET A 348 -0.63 -8.23 -15.79
C MET A 348 -0.68 -8.11 -17.33
N LEU A 349 -0.36 -6.93 -17.89
CA LEU A 349 -0.24 -6.74 -19.32
C LEU A 349 0.81 -7.67 -19.95
N GLU A 350 1.99 -7.78 -19.33
CA GLU A 350 3.04 -8.69 -19.78
C GLU A 350 2.57 -10.15 -19.77
N LEU A 351 1.87 -10.58 -18.72
CA LEU A 351 1.30 -11.93 -18.64
C LEU A 351 0.34 -12.17 -19.80
N LEU A 352 -0.62 -11.28 -20.01
CA LEU A 352 -1.62 -11.38 -21.08
C LEU A 352 -0.96 -11.38 -22.46
N SER A 353 0.14 -10.66 -22.63
CA SER A 353 0.90 -10.66 -23.90
C SER A 353 1.55 -12.00 -24.24
N LYS A 354 1.67 -12.90 -23.29
CA LYS A 354 2.32 -14.22 -23.42
C LYS A 354 1.33 -15.40 -23.46
N THR A 355 0.05 -15.14 -23.42
CA THR A 355 -1.00 -16.17 -23.49
C THR A 355 -2.08 -15.78 -24.48
N ASP A 356 -2.80 -16.78 -25.01
CA ASP A 356 -3.99 -16.55 -25.84
C ASP A 356 -5.29 -16.55 -25.03
N LYS A 357 -5.19 -16.82 -23.73
CA LYS A 357 -6.32 -16.76 -22.81
C LYS A 357 -6.66 -15.31 -22.46
N LYS A 358 -7.95 -15.04 -22.30
CA LYS A 358 -8.45 -13.81 -21.71
C LYS A 358 -8.20 -13.79 -20.20
N LEU A 359 -8.24 -12.62 -19.59
CA LEU A 359 -7.98 -12.50 -18.17
C LEU A 359 -8.99 -13.28 -17.33
N SER A 360 -10.29 -13.24 -17.66
CA SER A 360 -11.34 -14.00 -16.97
C SER A 360 -11.13 -15.53 -17.03
N GLU A 361 -10.46 -16.04 -18.05
CA GLU A 361 -10.16 -17.47 -18.19
C GLU A 361 -8.99 -17.94 -17.32
N LEU A 362 -8.18 -17.02 -16.79
CA LEU A 362 -7.00 -17.36 -15.97
C LEU A 362 -7.36 -17.75 -14.54
N TYR A 363 -8.58 -17.45 -14.10
CA TYR A 363 -9.03 -17.73 -12.73
C TYR A 363 -10.41 -18.40 -12.64
N ASN A 364 -10.98 -18.87 -13.77
CA ASN A 364 -12.30 -19.51 -13.80
C ASN A 364 -12.36 -20.90 -13.15
N ASP A 365 -11.21 -21.51 -12.85
CA ASP A 365 -11.06 -22.86 -12.29
C ASP A 365 -10.63 -22.88 -10.81
N ILE A 366 -10.62 -21.71 -10.16
CA ILE A 366 -10.25 -21.61 -8.74
C ILE A 366 -11.34 -22.13 -7.82
N ASN A 367 -10.96 -22.52 -6.60
CA ASN A 367 -11.93 -22.75 -5.54
C ASN A 367 -12.59 -21.41 -5.17
N VAL A 368 -13.90 -21.33 -5.37
CA VAL A 368 -14.65 -20.11 -5.04
C VAL A 368 -15.01 -20.12 -3.56
N TYR A 369 -14.71 -19.04 -2.88
CA TYR A 369 -15.18 -18.72 -1.53
C TYR A 369 -15.97 -17.42 -1.56
N TYR A 370 -17.01 -17.35 -0.74
CA TYR A 370 -17.86 -16.17 -0.61
C TYR A 370 -17.34 -15.32 0.53
N SER A 371 -16.78 -14.17 0.19
CA SER A 371 -16.25 -13.20 1.15
C SER A 371 -17.23 -12.06 1.38
N THR A 372 -17.27 -11.56 2.61
CA THR A 372 -17.84 -10.23 2.87
C THR A 372 -16.88 -9.16 2.41
N GLU A 373 -17.38 -7.94 2.22
CA GLU A 373 -16.53 -6.76 2.23
C GLU A 373 -15.89 -6.57 3.61
N GLU A 374 -14.89 -5.69 3.68
CA GLU A 374 -14.26 -5.32 4.94
C GLU A 374 -15.24 -4.48 5.77
N LEU A 375 -15.67 -4.99 6.92
CA LEU A 375 -16.57 -4.31 7.84
C LEU A 375 -15.77 -3.52 8.87
N LYS A 376 -16.21 -2.29 9.17
CA LYS A 376 -15.61 -1.42 10.18
C LYS A 376 -16.55 -1.23 11.36
N PHE A 377 -16.03 -1.48 12.57
CA PHE A 377 -16.74 -1.28 13.83
C PHE A 377 -16.08 -0.14 14.59
N LYS A 378 -16.83 0.92 14.84
CA LYS A 378 -16.32 2.09 15.55
C LYS A 378 -16.05 1.76 17.02
N VAL A 379 -14.83 1.99 17.44
CA VAL A 379 -14.32 1.82 18.82
C VAL A 379 -13.43 3.02 19.17
N THR A 380 -12.66 2.96 20.26
CA THR A 380 -11.64 3.97 20.56
C THR A 380 -10.23 3.41 20.41
N ASP A 381 -9.24 4.30 20.30
CA ASP A 381 -7.83 3.86 20.20
C ASP A 381 -7.38 3.15 21.48
N GLU A 382 -7.98 3.50 22.65
CA GLU A 382 -7.65 2.92 23.94
C GLU A 382 -8.15 1.48 24.08
N ASN A 383 -9.36 1.17 23.56
CA ASN A 383 -10.00 -0.13 23.83
C ASN A 383 -9.93 -1.13 22.66
N LYS A 384 -9.53 -0.69 21.46
CA LYS A 384 -9.55 -1.57 20.27
C LYS A 384 -8.70 -2.84 20.41
N PHE A 385 -7.56 -2.75 21.08
CA PHE A 385 -6.68 -3.91 21.31
C PHE A 385 -7.23 -4.86 22.36
N GLU A 386 -7.80 -4.34 23.45
CA GLU A 386 -8.44 -5.14 24.51
C GLU A 386 -9.63 -5.91 23.96
N ILE A 387 -10.42 -5.30 23.07
CA ILE A 387 -11.56 -5.98 22.43
C ILE A 387 -11.04 -7.15 21.58
N VAL A 388 -9.99 -6.96 20.81
CA VAL A 388 -9.37 -8.05 20.00
C VAL A 388 -8.86 -9.17 20.92
N ASP A 389 -8.24 -8.86 22.05
CA ASP A 389 -7.73 -9.86 22.98
C ASP A 389 -8.88 -10.70 23.59
N LYS A 390 -10.01 -10.09 23.95
CA LYS A 390 -11.22 -10.81 24.37
C LYS A 390 -11.78 -11.72 23.29
N ILE A 391 -11.70 -11.31 22.01
CA ILE A 391 -12.09 -12.16 20.88
C ILE A 391 -11.16 -13.36 20.73
N LYS A 392 -9.84 -13.19 20.95
CA LYS A 392 -8.88 -14.31 21.00
C LYS A 392 -9.22 -15.30 22.11
N GLU A 393 -9.58 -14.80 23.30
CA GLU A 393 -10.00 -15.65 24.41
C GLU A 393 -11.26 -16.46 24.05
N TYR A 394 -12.26 -15.82 23.44
CA TYR A 394 -13.45 -16.51 22.94
C TYR A 394 -13.08 -17.63 21.94
N CYS A 395 -12.19 -17.35 20.99
CA CYS A 395 -11.75 -18.37 20.03
C CYS A 395 -11.07 -19.56 20.72
N LYS A 396 -10.28 -19.31 21.77
CA LYS A 396 -9.66 -20.37 22.58
C LYS A 396 -10.70 -21.20 23.33
N GLU A 397 -11.70 -20.58 23.96
CA GLU A 397 -12.79 -21.27 24.65
C GLU A 397 -13.61 -22.16 23.69
N LYS A 398 -13.78 -21.70 22.45
CA LYS A 398 -14.45 -22.48 21.38
C LYS A 398 -13.56 -23.54 20.73
N ASN A 399 -12.29 -23.61 21.09
CA ASN A 399 -11.27 -24.46 20.44
C ASN A 399 -11.14 -24.21 18.93
N TYR A 400 -11.31 -22.97 18.48
CA TYR A 400 -11.05 -22.60 17.10
C TYR A 400 -9.54 -22.55 16.83
N SER A 401 -9.12 -23.02 15.67
CA SER A 401 -7.75 -22.79 15.19
C SER A 401 -7.58 -21.34 14.84
N THR A 402 -6.50 -20.68 15.29
CA THR A 402 -6.30 -19.24 15.08
C THR A 402 -4.94 -18.91 14.50
N VAL A 403 -4.90 -17.84 13.69
CA VAL A 403 -3.69 -17.13 13.28
C VAL A 403 -3.73 -15.75 13.93
N GLU A 404 -2.74 -15.44 14.78
CA GLU A 404 -2.72 -14.23 15.61
C GLU A 404 -1.61 -13.23 15.19
N LEU A 405 -1.28 -13.19 13.90
CA LEU A 405 -0.23 -12.31 13.35
C LEU A 405 -0.65 -10.83 13.35
N ASP A 406 -1.94 -10.55 13.12
CA ASP A 406 -2.51 -9.21 13.08
C ASP A 406 -4.00 -9.29 13.49
N GLY A 407 -4.27 -9.11 14.77
CA GLY A 407 -5.56 -9.42 15.35
C GLY A 407 -5.75 -10.91 15.57
N VAL A 408 -6.92 -11.44 15.23
CA VAL A 408 -7.23 -12.86 15.28
C VAL A 408 -7.98 -13.29 14.01
N ARG A 409 -7.44 -14.28 13.33
CA ARG A 409 -8.10 -14.98 12.23
C ARG A 409 -8.43 -16.39 12.69
N ALA A 410 -9.72 -16.66 12.95
CA ALA A 410 -10.22 -17.99 13.25
C ALA A 410 -10.39 -18.77 11.94
N GLU A 411 -9.77 -19.94 11.84
CA GLU A 411 -9.79 -20.81 10.66
C GLU A 411 -10.78 -21.96 10.87
N PHE A 412 -11.64 -22.17 9.87
CA PHE A 412 -12.57 -23.29 9.78
C PHE A 412 -12.24 -24.13 8.53
N ASP A 413 -12.69 -25.37 8.48
CA ASP A 413 -12.51 -26.24 7.30
C ASP A 413 -13.14 -25.63 6.04
N ASP A 414 -14.21 -24.89 6.23
CA ASP A 414 -15.07 -24.32 5.20
C ASP A 414 -15.02 -22.78 5.09
N GLY A 415 -14.15 -22.11 5.88
CA GLY A 415 -14.07 -20.64 5.87
C GLY A 415 -13.13 -20.07 6.92
N TRP A 416 -13.27 -18.76 7.20
CA TRP A 416 -12.53 -18.07 8.26
C TRP A 416 -13.23 -16.78 8.69
N ALA A 417 -12.87 -16.30 9.88
CA ALA A 417 -13.25 -14.99 10.42
C ALA A 417 -12.01 -14.21 10.83
N LEU A 418 -11.85 -12.99 10.37
CA LEU A 418 -10.77 -12.08 10.79
C LEU A 418 -11.36 -10.91 11.55
N VAL A 419 -10.82 -10.63 12.74
CA VAL A 419 -11.07 -9.38 13.48
C VAL A 419 -9.71 -8.80 13.91
N ARG A 420 -9.47 -7.53 13.57
CA ARG A 420 -8.22 -6.84 13.88
C ARG A 420 -8.45 -5.39 14.28
N ALA A 421 -7.55 -4.84 15.09
CA ALA A 421 -7.49 -3.41 15.34
C ALA A 421 -6.95 -2.67 14.12
N SER A 422 -7.62 -1.59 13.71
CA SER A 422 -7.12 -0.75 12.61
C SER A 422 -5.85 -0.01 13.03
N ASN A 423 -4.84 -0.01 12.17
CA ASN A 423 -3.60 0.75 12.36
C ASN A 423 -3.74 2.24 12.02
N THR A 424 -4.81 2.61 11.30
CA THR A 424 -4.99 3.95 10.75
C THR A 424 -6.13 4.75 11.38
N GLY A 425 -6.90 4.14 12.31
CA GLY A 425 -8.02 4.82 12.94
C GLY A 425 -8.63 4.06 14.12
N PRO A 426 -9.59 4.68 14.83
CA PRO A 426 -10.26 4.12 16.01
C PRO A 426 -11.37 3.13 15.59
N ASN A 427 -10.98 2.07 14.90
CA ASN A 427 -11.91 1.06 14.41
C ASN A 427 -11.34 -0.35 14.60
N LEU A 428 -12.24 -1.32 14.75
CA LEU A 428 -11.95 -2.71 14.39
C LEU A 428 -12.30 -2.92 12.92
N THR A 429 -11.52 -3.75 12.26
CA THR A 429 -11.78 -4.21 10.90
C THR A 429 -12.07 -5.70 10.95
N ALA A 430 -13.17 -6.15 10.33
CA ALA A 430 -13.51 -7.55 10.23
C ALA A 430 -13.82 -7.96 8.80
N ARG A 431 -13.46 -9.19 8.45
CA ARG A 431 -13.77 -9.83 7.18
C ARG A 431 -14.07 -11.30 7.41
N PHE A 432 -15.02 -11.83 6.64
CA PHE A 432 -15.50 -13.20 6.77
C PHE A 432 -15.55 -13.88 5.41
N GLU A 433 -15.27 -15.17 5.37
CA GLU A 433 -15.28 -15.93 4.13
C GLU A 433 -15.69 -17.38 4.40
N ALA A 434 -16.46 -17.97 3.50
CA ALA A 434 -16.78 -19.40 3.53
C ALA A 434 -17.07 -19.99 2.15
N LYS A 435 -17.17 -21.32 2.07
CA LYS A 435 -17.50 -22.06 0.84
C LYS A 435 -18.90 -21.79 0.32
N THR A 436 -19.83 -21.37 1.18
CA THR A 436 -21.19 -21.01 0.77
C THR A 436 -21.59 -19.64 1.35
N PRO A 437 -22.48 -18.90 0.68
CA PRO A 437 -22.98 -17.62 1.18
C PRO A 437 -23.62 -17.72 2.57
N GLU A 438 -24.42 -18.79 2.79
CA GLU A 438 -25.11 -19.03 4.06
C GLU A 438 -24.10 -19.20 5.20
N ARG A 439 -23.05 -19.99 4.97
CA ARG A 439 -22.01 -20.23 5.97
C ARG A 439 -21.20 -18.96 6.24
N ALA A 440 -20.91 -18.15 5.22
CA ALA A 440 -20.25 -16.85 5.40
C ALA A 440 -21.10 -15.91 6.27
N GLN A 441 -22.43 -15.89 6.08
CA GLN A 441 -23.36 -15.11 6.90
C GLN A 441 -23.44 -15.62 8.34
N GLU A 442 -23.42 -16.94 8.56
CA GLU A 442 -23.39 -17.53 9.92
C GLU A 442 -22.13 -17.09 10.69
N ILE A 443 -20.95 -17.24 10.04
CA ILE A 443 -19.68 -16.82 10.63
C ILE A 443 -19.68 -15.31 10.91
N GLN A 444 -20.13 -14.50 9.94
CA GLN A 444 -20.25 -13.07 10.09
C GLN A 444 -21.13 -12.71 11.30
N LYS A 445 -22.31 -13.31 11.40
CA LYS A 445 -23.24 -13.03 12.50
C LYS A 445 -22.65 -13.36 13.86
N GLU A 446 -22.02 -14.52 13.99
CA GLU A 446 -21.36 -14.96 15.25
C GLU A 446 -20.35 -13.91 15.75
N PHE A 447 -19.45 -13.48 14.85
CA PHE A 447 -18.41 -12.53 15.23
C PHE A 447 -18.90 -11.09 15.34
N GLN A 448 -19.90 -10.66 14.59
CA GLN A 448 -20.55 -9.36 14.77
C GLN A 448 -21.24 -9.27 16.14
N ASP A 449 -22.06 -10.26 16.48
CA ASP A 449 -22.73 -10.33 17.78
C ASP A 449 -21.71 -10.31 18.94
N LEU A 450 -20.56 -10.99 18.76
CA LEU A 450 -19.47 -11.01 19.73
C LEU A 450 -18.80 -9.63 19.87
N ILE A 451 -18.45 -8.97 18.74
CA ILE A 451 -17.85 -7.63 18.73
C ILE A 451 -18.79 -6.63 19.40
N GLU A 452 -20.08 -6.65 19.09
CA GLU A 452 -21.07 -5.76 19.68
C GLU A 452 -21.21 -5.99 21.19
N LYS A 453 -21.28 -7.25 21.62
CA LYS A 453 -21.36 -7.62 23.03
C LYS A 453 -20.15 -7.06 23.80
N ILE A 454 -18.93 -7.34 23.33
CA ILE A 454 -17.70 -6.91 24.00
C ILE A 454 -17.58 -5.39 23.97
N SER A 455 -17.86 -4.74 22.84
CA SER A 455 -17.79 -3.27 22.71
C SER A 455 -18.74 -2.54 23.65
N ASN A 456 -19.89 -3.13 23.97
CA ASN A 456 -20.85 -2.56 24.93
C ASN A 456 -20.35 -2.59 26.38
N GLU A 457 -19.37 -3.43 26.72
CA GLU A 457 -18.74 -3.44 28.06
C GLU A 457 -17.85 -2.19 28.30
N TYR A 458 -17.50 -1.47 27.22
CA TYR A 458 -16.66 -0.28 27.26
C TYR A 458 -17.42 1.06 27.06
N LYS A 459 -18.75 0.98 26.95
CA LYS A 459 -19.65 2.15 26.91
C LYS A 459 -20.11 2.53 28.31
#